data_b46e42d871387ca5886b703521f9986b
#
_entry.id   b46e42d871387ca5886b703521f9986b
#
_cell.length_a   1.000
_cell.length_b   1.000
_cell.length_c   1.000
_cell.angle_alpha   90.00
_cell.angle_beta   90.00
_cell.angle_gamma   90.00
#
_symmetry.space_group_name_H-M   'P 1'
#
loop_
_entity.id
_entity.type
_entity.pdbx_description
1 polymer ?
#
loop_
_entity_poly.entity_id
_entity_poly.type
_entity_poly.pdbx_seq_one_letter_code
_entity_poly.pdbx_strand_id
1 'polypeptide(L)'
;MLGIIIAGSLLAGSGQAALAAQTDNFTITKFDAEYLLGRDGENRSTLAATWRITANFPPNQNHGIAPIFVRNYDGHSTSFSIKSVTDERGASLKHSWNGNELRIGDKDTYVIGEKTYIIKFTQRDVTKHYKDTGRDEFYWDVIGNEWRVPMENVRVSMKLDRSLQAARRGELFCYVGRYGSTKRCDVSGDKGETVTNVSRLNRREGITMAVGFNSGTFAGYQEPLIERLIKIWAMVQIPAS
;
A
#
# COMPACT_ATOMS: atom_id res chain seq x y z
N MET A 1 35.32 -67.46 -25.18
CA MET A 1 34.70 -66.58 -24.22
C MET A 1 34.63 -65.15 -24.78
N LEU A 2 33.45 -64.74 -25.23
CA LEU A 2 33.24 -63.42 -25.89
C LEU A 2 32.74 -62.45 -24.87
N GLY A 3 33.50 -61.40 -24.55
CA GLY A 3 33.13 -60.37 -23.65
C GLY A 3 32.39 -59.23 -24.39
N ILE A 4 31.13 -59.01 -24.02
CA ILE A 4 30.31 -57.90 -24.54
C ILE A 4 30.56 -56.68 -23.68
N ILE A 5 31.11 -55.61 -24.27
CA ILE A 5 31.22 -54.28 -23.62
C ILE A 5 29.98 -53.49 -23.97
N ILE A 6 29.14 -53.22 -22.96
CA ILE A 6 27.99 -52.30 -23.09
C ILE A 6 28.48 -50.90 -22.78
N ALA A 7 28.55 -50.05 -23.81
CA ALA A 7 28.79 -48.63 -23.66
C ALA A 7 27.50 -47.93 -23.26
N GLY A 8 27.41 -47.50 -21.99
CA GLY A 8 26.31 -46.69 -21.50
C GLY A 8 26.47 -45.20 -21.90
N SER A 9 25.61 -44.71 -22.76
CA SER A 9 25.55 -43.29 -23.15
C SER A 9 24.88 -42.49 -22.02
N LEU A 10 25.67 -41.70 -21.32
CA LEU A 10 25.14 -40.67 -20.40
C LEU A 10 24.61 -39.51 -21.23
N LEU A 11 23.29 -39.40 -21.33
CA LEU A 11 22.62 -38.21 -21.81
C LEU A 11 22.67 -37.15 -20.67
N ALA A 12 23.62 -36.24 -20.78
CA ALA A 12 23.62 -35.02 -19.94
C ALA A 12 22.47 -34.11 -20.40
N GLY A 13 21.34 -34.21 -19.71
CA GLY A 13 20.25 -33.25 -19.85
C GLY A 13 20.72 -31.90 -19.37
N SER A 14 21.03 -30.96 -20.28
CA SER A 14 21.19 -29.54 -19.94
C SER A 14 19.86 -28.96 -19.53
N GLY A 15 19.58 -29.02 -18.24
CA GLY A 15 18.48 -28.27 -17.63
C GLY A 15 18.75 -26.77 -17.80
N GLN A 16 18.12 -26.16 -18.79
CA GLN A 16 18.03 -24.69 -18.84
C GLN A 16 17.27 -24.26 -17.61
N ALA A 17 17.99 -23.69 -16.64
CA ALA A 17 17.34 -22.95 -15.55
C ALA A 17 16.54 -21.83 -16.20
N ALA A 18 15.22 -21.93 -16.17
CA ALA A 18 14.33 -20.85 -16.55
C ALA A 18 14.68 -19.66 -15.65
N LEU A 19 15.29 -18.62 -16.22
CA LEU A 19 15.50 -17.36 -15.54
C LEU A 19 14.11 -16.88 -15.11
N ALA A 20 13.86 -16.87 -13.80
CA ALA A 20 12.65 -16.29 -13.26
C ALA A 20 12.54 -14.88 -13.82
N ALA A 21 11.44 -14.58 -14.51
CA ALA A 21 11.19 -13.27 -15.09
C ALA A 21 11.41 -12.22 -14.00
N GLN A 22 12.31 -11.27 -14.20
CA GLN A 22 12.59 -10.18 -13.25
C GLN A 22 11.43 -9.21 -13.31
N THR A 23 10.39 -9.47 -12.54
CA THR A 23 9.17 -8.65 -12.49
C THR A 23 9.39 -7.25 -11.92
N ASP A 24 10.56 -6.98 -11.32
CA ASP A 24 10.95 -5.72 -10.68
C ASP A 24 11.95 -4.91 -11.51
N ASN A 25 11.97 -5.11 -12.84
CA ASN A 25 12.88 -4.44 -13.77
C ASN A 25 12.21 -3.27 -14.52
N PHE A 26 11.61 -2.34 -13.77
CA PHE A 26 11.04 -1.12 -14.31
C PHE A 26 11.26 0.03 -13.31
N THR A 27 10.94 1.25 -13.72
CA THR A 27 11.02 2.44 -12.87
C THR A 27 9.66 3.13 -12.85
N ILE A 28 9.20 3.53 -11.68
CA ILE A 28 8.07 4.44 -11.54
C ILE A 28 8.63 5.85 -11.78
N THR A 29 8.30 6.44 -12.92
CA THR A 29 8.81 7.75 -13.34
C THR A 29 8.03 8.90 -12.69
N LYS A 30 6.80 8.61 -12.22
CA LYS A 30 5.98 9.57 -11.49
C LYS A 30 4.99 8.85 -10.58
N PHE A 31 4.84 9.34 -9.34
CA PHE A 31 3.86 8.86 -8.38
C PHE A 31 3.15 10.04 -7.72
N ASP A 32 1.90 10.27 -8.09
CA ASP A 32 1.03 11.22 -7.42
C ASP A 32 0.04 10.47 -6.52
N ALA A 33 0.07 10.73 -5.23
CA ALA A 33 -0.86 10.18 -4.24
C ALA A 33 -1.68 11.31 -3.61
N GLU A 34 -3.00 11.24 -3.75
CA GLU A 34 -3.93 12.17 -3.13
C GLU A 34 -4.76 11.44 -2.08
N TYR A 35 -4.82 12.00 -0.89
CA TYR A 35 -5.56 11.47 0.24
C TYR A 35 -6.54 12.49 0.78
N LEU A 36 -7.72 12.03 1.17
CA LEU A 36 -8.70 12.78 1.95
C LEU A 36 -8.98 12.02 3.24
N LEU A 37 -8.54 12.58 4.37
CA LEU A 37 -8.90 12.08 5.69
C LEU A 37 -10.19 12.77 6.15
N GLY A 38 -11.16 11.98 6.53
CA GLY A 38 -12.45 12.40 7.01
C GLY A 38 -12.94 11.55 8.19
N ARG A 39 -14.20 11.69 8.50
CA ARG A 39 -14.93 10.81 9.43
C ARG A 39 -16.34 10.57 8.91
N ASP A 40 -16.91 9.42 9.25
CA ASP A 40 -18.28 9.09 8.91
C ASP A 40 -19.29 9.55 9.98
N GLY A 41 -20.56 9.20 9.81
CA GLY A 41 -21.64 9.55 10.73
C GLY A 41 -21.51 8.95 12.14
N GLU A 42 -20.64 7.94 12.30
CA GLU A 42 -20.30 7.31 13.59
C GLU A 42 -19.01 7.88 14.18
N ASN A 43 -18.48 8.96 13.61
CA ASN A 43 -17.19 9.57 13.92
C ASN A 43 -15.99 8.62 13.75
N ARG A 44 -16.10 7.52 13.01
CA ARG A 44 -14.96 6.67 12.69
C ARG A 44 -14.15 7.32 11.57
N SER A 45 -12.83 7.22 11.65
CA SER A 45 -11.97 7.80 10.62
C SER A 45 -12.16 7.12 9.28
N THR A 46 -12.16 7.90 8.20
CA THR A 46 -12.26 7.46 6.81
C THR A 46 -11.10 8.02 6.01
N LEU A 47 -10.56 7.23 5.12
CA LEU A 47 -9.50 7.63 4.20
C LEU A 47 -9.93 7.29 2.78
N ALA A 48 -10.06 8.31 1.92
CA ALA A 48 -10.20 8.13 0.48
C ALA A 48 -8.88 8.47 -0.19
N ALA A 49 -8.46 7.65 -1.13
CA ALA A 49 -7.18 7.84 -1.81
C ALA A 49 -7.29 7.64 -3.31
N THR A 50 -6.49 8.41 -4.05
CA THR A 50 -6.23 8.23 -5.47
C THR A 50 -4.73 8.17 -5.69
N TRP A 51 -4.25 7.04 -6.22
CA TRP A 51 -2.89 6.90 -6.70
C TRP A 51 -2.87 7.00 -8.22
N ARG A 52 -2.01 7.85 -8.75
CA ARG A 52 -1.66 7.92 -10.15
C ARG A 52 -0.20 7.55 -10.29
N ILE A 53 0.06 6.39 -10.88
CA ILE A 53 1.39 5.79 -10.99
C ILE A 53 1.75 5.69 -12.46
N THR A 54 2.78 6.41 -12.89
CA THR A 54 3.35 6.30 -14.22
C THR A 54 4.65 5.52 -14.14
N ALA A 55 4.74 4.42 -14.87
CA ALA A 55 5.87 3.51 -14.87
C ALA A 55 6.37 3.27 -16.29
N ASN A 56 7.70 3.17 -16.45
CA ASN A 56 8.35 2.87 -17.73
C ASN A 56 8.91 1.46 -17.73
N PHE A 57 8.43 0.63 -18.63
CA PHE A 57 8.71 -0.79 -18.72
C PHE A 57 9.65 -1.14 -19.87
N PRO A 58 10.70 -1.95 -19.63
CA PRO A 58 11.51 -2.53 -20.70
C PRO A 58 10.68 -3.54 -21.50
N PRO A 59 11.09 -3.83 -22.75
CA PRO A 59 10.38 -4.79 -23.60
C PRO A 59 10.34 -6.20 -23.01
N ASN A 60 9.20 -6.88 -23.15
CA ASN A 60 9.01 -8.33 -22.94
C ASN A 60 9.43 -8.88 -21.58
N GLN A 61 9.25 -8.11 -20.49
CA GLN A 61 9.65 -8.52 -19.15
C GLN A 61 8.55 -8.38 -18.09
N ASN A 62 7.64 -7.43 -18.27
CA ASN A 62 6.65 -7.10 -17.25
C ASN A 62 5.22 -7.22 -17.78
N HIS A 63 4.30 -7.60 -16.91
CA HIS A 63 2.87 -7.73 -17.22
C HIS A 63 2.03 -6.65 -16.54
N GLY A 64 2.65 -5.65 -15.89
CA GLY A 64 2.01 -4.57 -15.16
C GLY A 64 2.70 -4.26 -13.84
N ILE A 65 1.94 -3.77 -12.85
CA ILE A 65 2.43 -3.43 -11.51
C ILE A 65 1.71 -4.24 -10.43
N ALA A 66 2.34 -4.36 -9.25
CA ALA A 66 1.81 -5.12 -8.13
C ALA A 66 2.03 -4.38 -6.79
N PRO A 67 1.28 -3.26 -6.54
CA PRO A 67 1.34 -2.56 -5.26
C PRO A 67 0.83 -3.43 -4.10
N ILE A 68 1.46 -3.26 -2.94
CA ILE A 68 1.03 -3.89 -1.68
C ILE A 68 0.32 -2.84 -0.83
N PHE A 69 -0.86 -3.19 -0.31
CA PHE A 69 -1.68 -2.31 0.51
C PHE A 69 -1.71 -2.73 1.97
N VAL A 70 -1.65 -1.75 2.88
CA VAL A 70 -1.93 -1.96 4.29
C VAL A 70 -3.43 -2.13 4.47
N ARG A 71 -3.88 -3.34 4.84
CA ARG A 71 -5.29 -3.68 5.03
C ARG A 71 -5.67 -3.91 6.49
N ASN A 72 -4.67 -3.97 7.37
CA ASN A 72 -4.84 -4.07 8.81
C ASN A 72 -4.05 -2.96 9.49
N TYR A 73 -4.58 -2.41 10.55
CA TYR A 73 -3.99 -1.36 11.35
C TYR A 73 -4.30 -1.61 12.82
N ASP A 74 -3.30 -1.52 13.70
CA ASP A 74 -3.45 -1.71 15.15
C ASP A 74 -4.28 -2.97 15.54
N GLY A 75 -4.07 -4.08 14.80
CA GLY A 75 -4.72 -5.35 15.06
C GLY A 75 -6.13 -5.53 14.48
N HIS A 76 -6.64 -4.59 13.72
CA HIS A 76 -7.95 -4.68 13.08
C HIS A 76 -7.92 -4.43 11.57
N SER A 77 -8.97 -4.86 10.86
CA SER A 77 -9.17 -4.59 9.44
C SER A 77 -9.50 -3.11 9.22
N THR A 78 -8.87 -2.50 8.21
CA THR A 78 -9.18 -1.12 7.79
C THR A 78 -10.37 -1.03 6.83
N SER A 79 -11.13 -2.11 6.65
CA SER A 79 -12.25 -2.16 5.70
C SER A 79 -11.83 -1.66 4.30
N PHE A 80 -10.62 -2.04 3.88
CA PHE A 80 -10.05 -1.62 2.61
C PHE A 80 -10.95 -2.00 1.43
N SER A 81 -11.22 -1.06 0.52
CA SER A 81 -12.07 -1.27 -0.65
C SER A 81 -11.52 -0.54 -1.87
N ILE A 82 -11.23 -1.29 -2.96
CA ILE A 82 -10.94 -0.70 -4.27
C ILE A 82 -12.24 -0.12 -4.85
N LYS A 83 -12.18 1.10 -5.34
CA LYS A 83 -13.28 1.76 -6.04
C LYS A 83 -13.12 1.69 -7.56
N SER A 84 -11.89 1.85 -8.06
CA SER A 84 -11.58 1.65 -9.48
C SER A 84 -10.09 1.42 -9.69
N VAL A 85 -9.77 0.70 -10.76
CA VAL A 85 -8.41 0.56 -11.31
C VAL A 85 -8.52 0.82 -12.80
N THR A 86 -7.94 1.93 -13.27
CA THR A 86 -8.06 2.38 -14.65
C THR A 86 -6.73 2.84 -15.23
N ASP A 87 -6.64 2.96 -16.54
CA ASP A 87 -5.58 3.70 -17.23
C ASP A 87 -5.84 5.22 -17.21
N GLU A 88 -4.99 5.99 -17.88
CA GLU A 88 -5.09 7.46 -17.98
C GLU A 88 -6.33 7.92 -18.77
N ARG A 89 -6.93 7.05 -19.60
CA ARG A 89 -8.14 7.33 -20.38
C ARG A 89 -9.42 6.94 -19.66
N GLY A 90 -9.28 6.35 -18.45
CA GLY A 90 -10.41 5.87 -17.65
C GLY A 90 -10.89 4.46 -18.02
N ALA A 91 -10.21 3.76 -18.93
CA ALA A 91 -10.53 2.37 -19.24
C ALA A 91 -10.14 1.46 -18.07
N SER A 92 -11.05 0.54 -17.69
CA SER A 92 -10.81 -0.41 -16.60
C SER A 92 -9.66 -1.35 -16.91
N LEU A 93 -8.77 -1.54 -15.96
CA LEU A 93 -7.63 -2.47 -16.05
C LEU A 93 -7.96 -3.78 -15.32
N LYS A 94 -7.55 -4.89 -15.94
CA LYS A 94 -7.62 -6.22 -15.33
C LYS A 94 -6.75 -6.25 -14.09
N HIS A 95 -7.29 -6.73 -12.98
CA HIS A 95 -6.56 -6.84 -11.72
C HIS A 95 -7.06 -8.00 -10.86
N SER A 96 -6.22 -8.48 -9.96
CA SER A 96 -6.52 -9.56 -9.02
C SER A 96 -5.71 -9.39 -7.74
N TRP A 97 -6.20 -10.00 -6.65
CA TRP A 97 -5.51 -10.00 -5.36
C TRP A 97 -4.67 -11.26 -5.15
N ASN A 98 -3.51 -11.08 -4.54
CA ASN A 98 -2.70 -12.14 -3.95
C ASN A 98 -2.28 -11.68 -2.54
N GLY A 99 -3.03 -12.10 -1.52
CA GLY A 99 -2.89 -11.54 -0.17
C GLY A 99 -3.16 -10.03 -0.15
N ASN A 100 -2.16 -9.25 0.24
CA ASN A 100 -2.22 -7.78 0.25
C ASN A 100 -1.68 -7.12 -1.03
N GLU A 101 -1.23 -7.92 -2.00
CA GLU A 101 -0.72 -7.48 -3.29
C GLU A 101 -1.85 -7.38 -4.32
N LEU A 102 -2.04 -6.20 -4.91
CA LEU A 102 -2.97 -5.96 -6.02
C LEU A 102 -2.20 -6.06 -7.33
N ARG A 103 -2.33 -7.18 -8.04
CA ARG A 103 -1.73 -7.38 -9.37
C ARG A 103 -2.59 -6.69 -10.42
N ILE A 104 -2.03 -5.71 -11.13
CA ILE A 104 -2.71 -4.94 -12.17
C ILE A 104 -2.01 -5.20 -13.50
N GLY A 105 -2.73 -5.85 -14.42
CA GLY A 105 -2.25 -6.24 -15.73
C GLY A 105 -2.77 -7.61 -16.16
N ASP A 106 -2.33 -8.09 -17.30
CA ASP A 106 -2.68 -9.40 -17.83
C ASP A 106 -1.43 -10.29 -17.93
N LYS A 107 -1.49 -11.49 -17.29
CA LYS A 107 -0.36 -12.44 -17.26
C LYS A 107 0.11 -12.91 -18.64
N ASP A 108 -0.76 -12.79 -19.65
CA ASP A 108 -0.50 -13.24 -21.02
C ASP A 108 -0.09 -12.09 -21.96
N THR A 109 -0.05 -10.84 -21.43
CA THR A 109 0.28 -9.65 -22.23
C THR A 109 1.41 -8.86 -21.58
N TYR A 110 2.50 -8.66 -22.29
CA TYR A 110 3.58 -7.78 -21.85
C TYR A 110 3.20 -6.31 -21.96
N VAL A 111 3.63 -5.51 -20.98
CA VAL A 111 3.57 -4.05 -21.03
C VAL A 111 4.93 -3.51 -21.46
N ILE A 112 4.95 -2.47 -22.29
CA ILE A 112 6.16 -1.86 -22.85
C ILE A 112 6.02 -0.34 -22.81
N GLY A 113 7.11 0.35 -22.51
CA GLY A 113 7.17 1.80 -22.45
C GLY A 113 6.39 2.37 -21.30
N GLU A 114 5.97 3.63 -21.42
CA GLU A 114 5.27 4.33 -20.36
C GLU A 114 3.81 3.90 -20.25
N LYS A 115 3.37 3.61 -19.02
CA LYS A 115 1.99 3.25 -18.68
C LYS A 115 1.58 3.96 -17.40
N THR A 116 0.36 4.47 -17.38
CA THR A 116 -0.23 5.10 -16.20
C THR A 116 -1.35 4.25 -15.63
N TYR A 117 -1.30 4.04 -14.31
CA TYR A 117 -2.29 3.31 -13.52
C TYR A 117 -2.95 4.28 -12.54
N ILE A 118 -4.28 4.34 -12.54
CA ILE A 118 -5.05 5.14 -11.59
C ILE A 118 -5.81 4.20 -10.68
N ILE A 119 -5.49 4.21 -9.38
CA ILE A 119 -6.09 3.35 -8.38
C ILE A 119 -6.84 4.22 -7.39
N LYS A 120 -8.16 4.03 -7.26
CA LYS A 120 -8.97 4.69 -6.25
C LYS A 120 -9.41 3.67 -5.21
N PHE A 121 -9.25 4.02 -3.94
CA PHE A 121 -9.61 3.13 -2.83
C PHE A 121 -10.05 3.90 -1.60
N THR A 122 -10.68 3.21 -0.67
CA THR A 122 -11.09 3.74 0.64
C THR A 122 -10.69 2.81 1.76
N GLN A 123 -10.49 3.39 2.95
CA GLN A 123 -10.23 2.67 4.19
C GLN A 123 -11.00 3.33 5.35
N ARG A 124 -11.18 2.62 6.44
CA ARG A 124 -11.77 3.12 7.71
C ARG A 124 -10.86 2.76 8.87
N ASP A 125 -11.07 3.43 10.01
CA ASP A 125 -10.33 3.14 11.26
C ASP A 125 -8.82 3.24 11.10
N VAL A 126 -8.39 4.32 10.46
CA VAL A 126 -6.98 4.62 10.14
C VAL A 126 -6.35 5.57 11.16
N THR A 127 -7.02 5.81 12.29
CA THR A 127 -6.54 6.66 13.39
C THR A 127 -6.54 5.88 14.70
N LYS A 128 -5.69 6.31 15.63
CA LYS A 128 -5.55 5.71 16.96
C LYS A 128 -5.53 6.78 18.04
N HIS A 129 -6.12 6.47 19.19
CA HIS A 129 -5.98 7.28 20.39
C HIS A 129 -4.73 6.88 21.17
N TYR A 130 -3.82 7.82 21.38
CA TYR A 130 -2.60 7.64 22.16
C TYR A 130 -2.81 8.19 23.58
N LYS A 131 -2.84 7.29 24.56
CA LYS A 131 -3.12 7.63 25.97
C LYS A 131 -2.05 8.51 26.60
N ASP A 132 -0.80 8.33 26.22
CA ASP A 132 0.37 9.08 26.68
C ASP A 132 0.35 10.54 26.25
N THR A 133 -0.12 10.84 25.05
CA THR A 133 -0.29 12.21 24.53
C THR A 133 -1.68 12.78 24.76
N GLY A 134 -2.66 11.93 25.09
CA GLY A 134 -4.07 12.29 25.21
C GLY A 134 -4.67 12.78 23.88
N ARG A 135 -4.20 12.28 22.74
CA ARG A 135 -4.58 12.74 21.39
C ARG A 135 -5.02 11.59 20.51
N ASP A 136 -5.85 11.92 19.54
CA ASP A 136 -6.11 11.05 18.42
C ASP A 136 -5.09 11.38 17.32
N GLU A 137 -4.51 10.36 16.71
CA GLU A 137 -3.48 10.54 15.68
C GLU A 137 -3.78 9.70 14.44
N PHE A 138 -3.57 10.31 13.28
CA PHE A 138 -3.37 9.62 12.02
C PHE A 138 -1.86 9.47 11.84
N TYR A 139 -1.36 8.23 11.82
CA TYR A 139 0.03 7.89 11.55
C TYR A 139 0.02 6.80 10.49
N TRP A 140 0.37 7.15 9.25
CA TRP A 140 0.10 6.29 8.11
C TRP A 140 1.20 6.30 7.07
N ASP A 141 1.55 5.11 6.56
CA ASP A 141 2.43 4.96 5.42
C ASP A 141 1.64 5.26 4.14
N VAL A 142 1.64 6.54 3.75
CA VAL A 142 0.95 7.02 2.53
C VAL A 142 1.60 6.47 1.26
N ILE A 143 2.88 6.14 1.30
CA ILE A 143 3.58 5.27 0.36
C ILE A 143 4.34 4.25 1.18
N GLY A 144 3.94 2.98 1.09
CA GLY A 144 4.56 1.90 1.86
C GLY A 144 5.97 1.55 1.39
N ASN A 145 6.74 0.89 2.25
CA ASN A 145 8.13 0.46 1.96
C ASN A 145 8.22 -0.85 1.18
N GLU A 146 7.10 -1.42 0.73
CA GLU A 146 7.10 -2.72 0.05
C GLU A 146 7.46 -2.65 -1.44
N TRP A 147 7.57 -1.45 -2.00
CA TRP A 147 7.95 -1.25 -3.38
C TRP A 147 9.38 -1.74 -3.66
N ARG A 148 9.51 -2.64 -4.63
CA ARG A 148 10.80 -3.24 -5.04
C ARG A 148 11.48 -2.50 -6.17
N VAL A 149 10.85 -1.46 -6.70
CA VAL A 149 11.34 -0.61 -7.78
C VAL A 149 11.57 0.81 -7.28
N PRO A 150 12.50 1.58 -7.87
CA PRO A 150 12.66 2.99 -7.53
C PRO A 150 11.48 3.81 -8.06
N MET A 151 11.21 4.92 -7.40
CA MET A 151 10.22 5.92 -7.81
C MET A 151 10.87 7.27 -7.95
N GLU A 152 10.49 8.01 -8.97
CA GLU A 152 10.92 9.37 -9.23
C GLU A 152 9.70 10.30 -9.21
N ASN A 153 9.93 11.59 -8.99
CA ASN A 153 8.89 12.62 -9.01
C ASN A 153 7.66 12.24 -8.15
N VAL A 154 7.91 11.93 -6.89
CA VAL A 154 6.89 11.49 -5.95
C VAL A 154 6.23 12.71 -5.31
N ARG A 155 4.90 12.82 -5.45
CA ARG A 155 4.10 13.86 -4.81
C ARG A 155 3.02 13.21 -3.97
N VAL A 156 2.87 13.65 -2.72
CA VAL A 156 1.76 13.26 -1.84
C VAL A 156 1.01 14.51 -1.40
N SER A 157 -0.30 14.52 -1.58
CA SER A 157 -1.23 15.52 -1.05
C SER A 157 -2.13 14.86 -0.01
N MET A 158 -2.16 15.43 1.19
CA MET A 158 -3.06 15.03 2.28
C MET A 158 -4.05 16.17 2.54
N LYS A 159 -5.33 15.93 2.25
CA LYS A 159 -6.43 16.84 2.55
C LYS A 159 -7.16 16.38 3.81
N LEU A 160 -7.55 17.34 4.63
CA LEU A 160 -8.44 17.11 5.76
C LEU A 160 -9.85 17.63 5.44
N ASP A 161 -10.85 16.78 5.69
CA ASP A 161 -12.25 17.24 5.65
C ASP A 161 -12.41 18.48 6.54
N ARG A 162 -13.32 19.39 6.15
CA ARG A 162 -13.56 20.64 6.89
C ARG A 162 -13.86 20.41 8.36
N SER A 163 -14.58 19.34 8.68
CA SER A 163 -14.93 18.97 10.05
C SER A 163 -13.74 18.60 10.92
N LEU A 164 -12.58 18.26 10.32
CA LEU A 164 -11.36 17.88 11.02
C LEU A 164 -10.39 19.04 11.21
N GLN A 165 -10.48 20.10 10.37
CA GLN A 165 -9.51 21.19 10.36
C GLN A 165 -9.46 21.94 11.71
N ALA A 166 -10.59 22.16 12.35
CA ALA A 166 -10.66 22.79 13.67
C ALA A 166 -10.17 21.87 14.81
N ALA A 167 -10.24 20.55 14.62
CA ALA A 167 -9.79 19.57 15.60
C ALA A 167 -8.31 19.25 15.49
N ARG A 168 -7.64 19.65 14.40
CA ARG A 168 -6.22 19.41 14.17
C ARG A 168 -5.36 20.09 15.22
N ARG A 169 -4.39 19.33 15.77
CA ARG A 169 -3.41 19.78 16.74
C ARG A 169 -1.99 19.67 16.17
N GLY A 170 -1.27 20.79 16.28
CA GLY A 170 0.12 20.84 15.81
C GLY A 170 0.26 20.81 14.30
N GLU A 171 1.49 20.56 13.86
CA GLU A 171 1.85 20.44 12.47
C GLU A 171 1.65 19.00 11.97
N LEU A 172 1.54 18.83 10.67
CA LEU A 172 1.64 17.54 10.03
C LEU A 172 3.12 17.21 9.87
N PHE A 173 3.51 16.02 10.28
CA PHE A 173 4.86 15.51 10.11
C PHE A 173 4.92 14.57 8.91
N CYS A 174 6.05 14.64 8.20
CA CYS A 174 6.38 13.78 7.09
C CYS A 174 7.72 13.10 7.36
N TYR A 175 7.77 11.77 7.17
CA TYR A 175 9.00 10.99 7.26
C TYR A 175 9.22 10.24 5.95
N VAL A 176 10.50 10.13 5.54
CA VAL A 176 10.88 9.47 4.28
C VAL A 176 12.03 8.50 4.52
N GLY A 177 11.98 7.35 3.84
CA GLY A 177 13.06 6.36 3.86
C GLY A 177 12.57 4.94 4.08
N ARG A 178 13.47 4.07 4.53
CA ARG A 178 13.17 2.68 4.87
C ARG A 178 12.36 2.58 6.16
N TYR A 179 11.76 1.42 6.38
CA TYR A 179 11.05 1.14 7.63
C TYR A 179 11.85 1.59 8.87
N GLY A 180 11.20 2.33 9.77
CA GLY A 180 11.83 2.90 10.98
C GLY A 180 12.64 4.17 10.74
N SER A 181 12.65 4.74 9.52
CA SER A 181 13.34 6.02 9.26
C SER A 181 12.68 7.17 10.02
N THR A 182 13.50 8.00 10.65
CA THR A 182 13.11 9.25 11.31
C THR A 182 13.48 10.49 10.47
N LYS A 183 14.01 10.28 9.24
CA LYS A 183 14.37 11.37 8.34
C LYS A 183 13.11 12.11 7.92
N ARG A 184 13.05 13.40 8.20
CA ARG A 184 11.94 14.25 7.81
C ARG A 184 11.95 14.57 6.32
N CYS A 185 10.76 14.72 5.75
CA CYS A 185 10.55 15.32 4.45
C CYS A 185 9.90 16.70 4.60
N ASP A 186 10.17 17.58 3.65
CA ASP A 186 9.58 18.91 3.63
C ASP A 186 8.08 18.82 3.32
N VAL A 187 7.30 19.65 4.00
CA VAL A 187 5.89 19.80 3.78
C VAL A 187 5.53 21.25 3.52
N SER A 188 4.55 21.48 2.66
CA SER A 188 3.99 22.80 2.36
C SER A 188 2.47 22.75 2.40
N GLY A 189 1.83 23.91 2.50
CA GLY A 189 0.38 24.00 2.55
C GLY A 189 -0.13 24.55 3.88
N ASP A 190 -1.39 24.30 4.17
CA ASP A 190 -2.09 24.81 5.33
C ASP A 190 -2.75 23.70 6.16
N LYS A 191 -3.70 24.09 7.05
CA LYS A 191 -4.42 23.11 7.87
C LYS A 191 -5.38 22.22 7.06
N GLY A 192 -5.81 22.65 5.89
CA GLY A 192 -6.76 21.93 5.04
C GLY A 192 -6.11 20.99 4.05
N GLU A 193 -4.93 21.38 3.52
CA GLU A 193 -4.16 20.57 2.60
C GLU A 193 -2.67 20.70 2.87
N THR A 194 -1.97 19.58 2.95
CA THR A 194 -0.52 19.52 3.11
C THR A 194 0.07 18.69 1.97
N VAL A 195 1.12 19.20 1.34
CA VAL A 195 1.80 18.55 0.21
C VAL A 195 3.26 18.31 0.55
N THR A 196 3.77 17.14 0.19
CA THR A 196 5.20 16.86 0.13
C THR A 196 5.60 16.43 -1.27
N ASN A 197 6.81 16.81 -1.66
CA ASN A 197 7.44 16.39 -2.91
C ASN A 197 8.79 15.75 -2.59
N VAL A 198 9.00 14.54 -3.10
CA VAL A 198 10.26 13.80 -2.95
C VAL A 198 10.76 13.46 -4.34
N SER A 199 11.95 13.94 -4.69
CA SER A 199 12.51 13.73 -6.04
C SER A 199 12.71 12.25 -6.37
N ARG A 200 13.08 11.44 -5.35
CA ARG A 200 13.34 10.01 -5.52
C ARG A 200 13.11 9.24 -4.22
N LEU A 201 12.45 8.09 -4.34
CA LEU A 201 12.46 6.99 -3.37
C LEU A 201 13.21 5.81 -3.98
N ASN A 202 14.17 5.27 -3.24
CA ASN A 202 14.84 4.03 -3.63
C ASN A 202 13.96 2.83 -3.32
N ARG A 203 14.38 1.64 -3.76
CA ARG A 203 13.71 0.38 -3.41
C ARG A 203 13.55 0.26 -1.90
N ARG A 204 12.38 -0.13 -1.44
CA ARG A 204 12.03 -0.30 -0.01
C ARG A 204 12.07 1.00 0.81
N GLU A 205 11.97 2.16 0.16
CA GLU A 205 11.71 3.43 0.81
C GLU A 205 10.24 3.83 0.62
N GLY A 206 9.69 4.52 1.61
CA GLY A 206 8.31 4.99 1.61
C GLY A 206 8.19 6.37 2.22
N ILE A 207 6.95 6.84 2.35
CA ILE A 207 6.58 8.10 2.99
C ILE A 207 5.52 7.81 4.04
N THR A 208 5.78 8.25 5.27
CA THR A 208 4.82 8.22 6.38
C THR A 208 4.38 9.65 6.69
N MET A 209 3.07 9.87 6.83
CA MET A 209 2.50 11.13 7.30
C MET A 209 1.85 10.95 8.66
N ALA A 210 2.03 11.92 9.56
CA ALA A 210 1.46 11.92 10.89
C ALA A 210 0.82 13.27 11.20
N VAL A 211 -0.41 13.25 11.71
CA VAL A 211 -1.14 14.44 12.16
C VAL A 211 -1.96 14.13 13.41
N GLY A 212 -1.83 15.00 14.41
CA GLY A 212 -2.58 14.90 15.67
C GLY A 212 -3.89 15.67 15.64
N PHE A 213 -4.84 15.20 16.46
CA PHE A 213 -6.16 15.81 16.65
C PHE A 213 -6.51 15.91 18.14
N ASN A 214 -7.52 16.69 18.47
CA ASN A 214 -8.10 16.68 19.81
C ASN A 214 -8.54 15.26 20.18
N SER A 215 -8.45 14.92 21.46
CA SER A 215 -9.03 13.68 21.99
C SER A 215 -10.54 13.63 21.69
N GLY A 216 -11.01 12.45 21.27
CA GLY A 216 -12.42 12.23 20.92
C GLY A 216 -12.83 12.80 19.56
N THR A 217 -11.87 13.21 18.71
CA THR A 217 -12.15 13.59 17.32
C THR A 217 -12.65 12.40 16.53
N PHE A 218 -12.10 11.21 16.81
CA PHE A 218 -12.51 9.96 16.19
C PHE A 218 -13.03 8.97 17.23
N ALA A 219 -14.07 8.22 16.85
CA ALA A 219 -14.47 7.04 17.60
C ALA A 219 -13.41 5.97 17.44
N GLY A 220 -12.98 5.33 18.53
CA GLY A 220 -12.07 4.18 18.47
C GLY A 220 -12.71 3.01 17.71
N TYR A 221 -11.87 2.15 17.16
CA TYR A 221 -12.33 0.91 16.51
C TYR A 221 -13.22 0.10 17.46
N GLN A 222 -14.38 -0.28 16.96
CA GLN A 222 -15.31 -1.17 17.65
C GLN A 222 -15.35 -2.50 16.87
N GLU A 223 -14.93 -3.57 17.54
CA GLU A 223 -15.02 -4.91 16.94
C GLU A 223 -16.49 -5.25 16.65
N PRO A 224 -16.82 -5.72 15.43
CA PRO A 224 -18.18 -6.12 15.10
C PRO A 224 -18.72 -7.18 16.10
N LEU A 225 -19.96 -7.03 16.52
CA LEU A 225 -20.57 -7.95 17.51
C LEU A 225 -20.44 -9.41 17.12
N ILE A 226 -20.57 -9.72 15.83
CA ILE A 226 -20.44 -11.09 15.31
C ILE A 226 -19.05 -11.67 15.52
N GLU A 227 -17.98 -10.88 15.25
CA GLU A 227 -16.60 -11.31 15.48
C GLU A 227 -16.32 -11.54 16.96
N ARG A 228 -16.85 -10.66 17.81
CA ARG A 228 -16.77 -10.77 19.25
C ARG A 228 -17.48 -12.02 19.77
N LEU A 229 -18.66 -12.34 19.23
CA LEU A 229 -19.41 -13.56 19.58
C LEU A 229 -18.68 -14.83 19.13
N ILE A 230 -18.08 -14.81 17.92
CA ILE A 230 -17.28 -15.93 17.40
C ILE A 230 -16.07 -16.19 18.32
N LYS A 231 -15.37 -15.16 18.76
CA LYS A 231 -14.24 -15.30 19.70
C LYS A 231 -14.69 -15.86 21.04
N ILE A 232 -15.79 -15.39 21.61
CA ILE A 232 -16.35 -15.92 22.87
C ILE A 232 -16.71 -17.41 22.68
N TRP A 233 -17.37 -17.77 21.59
CA TRP A 233 -17.74 -19.15 21.31
C TRP A 233 -16.51 -20.05 21.16
N ALA A 234 -15.46 -19.60 20.45
CA ALA A 234 -14.20 -20.34 20.29
C ALA A 234 -13.49 -20.56 21.63
N MET A 235 -13.52 -19.59 22.57
CA MET A 235 -12.93 -19.73 23.90
C MET A 235 -13.66 -20.78 24.76
N VAL A 236 -14.98 -20.90 24.61
CA VAL A 236 -15.80 -21.86 25.36
C VAL A 236 -15.59 -23.31 24.87
N GLN A 237 -15.10 -23.51 23.66
CA GLN A 237 -14.84 -24.82 23.06
C GLN A 237 -13.49 -25.44 23.44
N ILE A 238 -12.62 -24.72 24.16
CA ILE A 238 -11.33 -25.27 24.60
C ILE A 238 -11.60 -26.04 25.92
N PRO A 239 -11.56 -27.39 25.92
CA PRO A 239 -11.70 -28.14 27.17
C PRO A 239 -10.52 -27.81 28.08
N ALA A 240 -10.81 -27.57 29.37
CA ALA A 240 -9.79 -27.47 30.39
C ALA A 240 -9.06 -28.81 30.47
N SER A 241 -7.80 -28.85 30.04
CA SER A 241 -6.89 -29.98 30.15
C SER A 241 -6.17 -29.96 31.51
#